data_e4b81d45b5cc9643440c770845cd8fda
#
_entry.id   e4b81d45b5cc9643440c770845cd8fda
#
_cell.length_a   1.000
_cell.length_b   1.000
_cell.length_c   1.000
_cell.angle_alpha   90.00
_cell.angle_beta   90.00
_cell.angle_gamma   90.00
#
_symmetry.space_group_name_H-M   'P 1'
#
loop_
_entity.id
_entity.type
_entity.pdbx_description
1 polymer ?
#
loop_
_entity_poly.entity_id
_entity_poly.type
_entity_poly.pdbx_seq_one_letter_code
_entity_poly.pdbx_strand_id
1 'polypeptide(L)'
;TDRNLDMEAKLLDGKYSFYYEVASKSTGYSQRSDIFEVTSASILSKGFYVLKENTEGNTDVDLYSTSENTLYADLLATRSTGALKGKPRALDIIPNLCYVNPDDGENAGGTCLSITTESDKVKWYRILDMTPIKDETNCTYDNKTDRKPYRTVYGDMSIYYFAGDGVYSAYNYSIMPSIGAFGTFGDTGSSIHIATAPSTTHCMVYWNETTKMFSFVDYNGSYFPTTDENFMPLGS
;
A
#
# COMPACT_ATOMS: atom_id res chain seq x y z
N THR A 1 9.39 -6.13 -46.62
CA THR A 1 8.27 -6.53 -45.68
C THR A 1 8.94 -7.05 -44.43
N ASP A 2 8.81 -6.29 -43.38
CA ASP A 2 9.26 -6.69 -42.06
C ASP A 2 8.44 -7.91 -41.60
N ARG A 3 9.12 -8.98 -41.22
CA ARG A 3 8.49 -10.19 -40.71
C ARG A 3 8.48 -10.23 -39.18
N ASN A 4 9.07 -9.24 -38.55
CA ASN A 4 9.15 -9.12 -37.10
C ASN A 4 8.16 -8.04 -36.64
N LEU A 5 7.41 -8.36 -35.62
CA LEU A 5 6.59 -7.39 -34.86
C LEU A 5 7.44 -6.97 -33.66
N ASP A 6 7.83 -5.72 -33.62
CA ASP A 6 8.48 -5.09 -32.48
C ASP A 6 7.54 -4.02 -31.93
N MET A 7 7.11 -4.20 -30.68
CA MET A 7 6.18 -3.29 -30.02
C MET A 7 6.52 -3.16 -28.55
N GLU A 8 6.50 -1.96 -28.03
CA GLU A 8 6.55 -1.71 -26.59
C GLU A 8 5.18 -2.02 -25.97
N ALA A 9 5.14 -2.98 -25.05
CA ALA A 9 3.94 -3.31 -24.31
C ALA A 9 4.02 -2.73 -22.90
N LYS A 10 3.17 -1.77 -22.57
CA LYS A 10 3.01 -1.23 -21.21
C LYS A 10 1.98 -2.07 -20.46
N LEU A 11 2.44 -3.16 -19.83
CA LEU A 11 1.60 -4.08 -19.09
C LEU A 11 1.79 -3.86 -17.59
N LEU A 12 0.70 -3.90 -16.85
CA LEU A 12 0.72 -4.00 -15.38
C LEU A 12 1.26 -5.37 -14.97
N ASP A 13 1.58 -5.55 -13.68
CA ASP A 13 1.95 -6.87 -13.18
C ASP A 13 0.81 -7.86 -13.38
N GLY A 14 1.12 -8.99 -13.97
CA GLY A 14 0.12 -10.01 -14.24
C GLY A 14 0.53 -11.02 -15.30
N LYS A 15 -0.36 -11.98 -15.53
CA LYS A 15 -0.24 -12.94 -16.62
C LYS A 15 -1.21 -12.56 -17.72
N TYR A 16 -0.73 -12.50 -18.92
CA TYR A 16 -1.48 -12.10 -20.10
C TYR A 16 -1.41 -13.19 -21.16
N SER A 17 -2.53 -13.45 -21.81
CA SER A 17 -2.59 -14.35 -22.96
C SER A 17 -2.73 -13.52 -24.22
N PHE A 18 -1.82 -13.70 -25.15
CA PHE A 18 -1.79 -12.99 -26.41
C PHE A 18 -1.93 -13.93 -27.59
N TYR A 19 -2.49 -13.43 -28.63
CA TYR A 19 -2.39 -13.99 -29.98
C TYR A 19 -2.20 -12.84 -30.97
N TYR A 20 -1.64 -13.09 -32.11
CA TYR A 20 -1.64 -12.13 -33.20
C TYR A 20 -2.55 -12.63 -34.34
N GLU A 21 -3.18 -11.68 -34.97
CA GLU A 21 -4.05 -11.95 -36.13
C GLU A 21 -3.51 -11.25 -37.36
N VAL A 22 -3.38 -12.01 -38.45
CA VAL A 22 -2.96 -11.48 -39.73
C VAL A 22 -4.16 -11.52 -40.65
N ALA A 23 -4.53 -10.35 -41.19
CA ALA A 23 -5.63 -10.22 -42.13
C ALA A 23 -5.12 -9.79 -43.53
N SER A 24 -5.64 -10.45 -44.54
CA SER A 24 -5.38 -10.06 -45.96
C SER A 24 -6.24 -8.82 -46.29
N LYS A 25 -5.58 -7.74 -46.68
CA LYS A 25 -6.26 -6.50 -47.10
C LYS A 25 -7.12 -6.66 -48.35
N SER A 26 -6.80 -7.63 -49.20
CA SER A 26 -7.51 -7.83 -50.45
C SER A 26 -8.69 -8.78 -50.39
N THR A 27 -8.63 -9.77 -49.49
CA THR A 27 -9.67 -10.82 -49.40
C THR A 27 -10.48 -10.78 -48.09
N GLY A 28 -10.00 -10.03 -47.07
CA GLY A 28 -10.60 -10.02 -45.72
C GLY A 28 -10.35 -11.31 -44.92
N TYR A 29 -9.67 -12.28 -45.49
CA TYR A 29 -9.37 -13.53 -44.80
C TYR A 29 -8.35 -13.26 -43.66
N SER A 30 -8.61 -13.77 -42.47
CA SER A 30 -7.71 -13.65 -41.32
C SER A 30 -7.31 -15.00 -40.75
N GLN A 31 -6.12 -15.06 -40.17
CA GLN A 31 -5.59 -16.21 -39.46
C GLN A 31 -4.98 -15.74 -38.14
N ARG A 32 -5.25 -16.47 -37.08
CA ARG A 32 -4.71 -16.23 -35.73
C ARG A 32 -3.58 -17.19 -35.43
N SER A 33 -2.61 -16.71 -34.66
CA SER A 33 -1.59 -17.57 -34.06
C SER A 33 -2.17 -18.42 -32.94
N ASP A 34 -1.40 -19.39 -32.48
CA ASP A 34 -1.61 -20.00 -31.17
C ASP A 34 -1.51 -18.92 -30.08
N ILE A 35 -2.18 -19.19 -28.94
CA ILE A 35 -2.10 -18.33 -27.74
C ILE A 35 -0.72 -18.54 -27.11
N PHE A 36 -0.05 -17.45 -26.75
CA PHE A 36 1.15 -17.47 -25.94
C PHE A 36 0.97 -16.63 -24.68
N GLU A 37 1.59 -17.07 -23.59
CA GLU A 37 1.49 -16.40 -22.30
C GLU A 37 2.71 -15.50 -22.07
N VAL A 38 2.46 -14.29 -21.57
CA VAL A 38 3.48 -13.35 -21.13
C VAL A 38 3.21 -13.00 -19.66
N THR A 39 4.22 -13.12 -18.83
CA THR A 39 4.17 -12.63 -17.46
C THR A 39 4.87 -11.29 -17.39
N SER A 40 4.12 -10.25 -17.04
CA SER A 40 4.69 -8.95 -16.68
C SER A 40 4.87 -8.87 -15.18
N ALA A 41 6.03 -8.43 -14.73
CA ALA A 41 6.29 -8.19 -13.31
C ALA A 41 7.15 -6.93 -13.17
N SER A 42 6.70 -6.02 -12.29
CA SER A 42 7.50 -4.85 -11.95
C SER A 42 8.75 -5.27 -11.19
N ILE A 43 9.88 -4.65 -11.52
CA ILE A 43 11.11 -4.79 -10.74
C ILE A 43 10.94 -4.35 -9.29
N LEU A 44 9.94 -3.48 -9.04
CA LEU A 44 9.64 -2.95 -7.72
C LEU A 44 8.77 -3.88 -6.87
N SER A 45 8.23 -4.96 -7.44
CA SER A 45 7.35 -5.90 -6.71
C SER A 45 8.11 -6.96 -5.91
N LYS A 46 9.43 -7.10 -6.09
CA LYS A 46 10.26 -8.14 -5.46
C LYS A 46 11.55 -7.59 -4.88
N GLY A 47 11.69 -7.65 -3.56
CA GLY A 47 12.92 -7.21 -2.92
C GLY A 47 12.71 -6.73 -1.49
N PHE A 48 13.72 -6.04 -0.99
CA PHE A 48 13.73 -5.45 0.34
C PHE A 48 13.68 -3.93 0.23
N TYR A 49 12.61 -3.34 0.74
CA TYR A 49 12.50 -1.90 0.87
C TYR A 49 13.18 -1.41 2.13
N VAL A 50 13.99 -0.35 2.00
CA VAL A 50 14.72 0.27 3.10
C VAL A 50 14.29 1.73 3.18
N LEU A 51 13.62 2.06 4.27
CA LEU A 51 13.26 3.44 4.60
C LEU A 51 14.50 4.15 5.10
N LYS A 52 14.79 5.35 4.59
CA LYS A 52 15.98 6.12 4.97
C LYS A 52 15.74 7.61 5.08
N GLU A 53 16.60 8.27 5.83
CA GLU A 53 16.76 9.72 5.81
C GLU A 53 17.81 10.08 4.74
N ASN A 54 17.48 11.00 3.86
CA ASN A 54 18.41 11.51 2.87
C ASN A 54 19.27 12.65 3.45
N THR A 55 20.22 13.16 2.68
CA THR A 55 21.16 14.22 3.12
C THR A 55 20.50 15.54 3.46
N GLU A 56 19.26 15.76 3.04
CA GLU A 56 18.47 16.96 3.32
C GLU A 56 17.56 16.80 4.56
N GLY A 57 17.62 15.65 5.25
CA GLY A 57 16.77 15.36 6.40
C GLY A 57 15.33 14.98 6.01
N ASN A 58 15.12 14.55 4.78
CA ASN A 58 13.84 14.09 4.25
C ASN A 58 13.82 12.56 4.12
N THR A 59 12.62 12.02 4.03
CA THR A 59 12.41 10.58 3.89
C THR A 59 12.47 10.14 2.44
N ASP A 60 13.26 9.13 2.16
CA ASP A 60 13.30 8.42 0.89
C ASP A 60 13.32 6.90 1.11
N VAL A 61 13.24 6.14 0.05
CA VAL A 61 13.19 4.68 0.06
C VAL A 61 14.16 4.11 -0.96
N ASP A 62 14.93 3.12 -0.53
CA ASP A 62 15.70 2.28 -1.44
C ASP A 62 15.02 0.92 -1.61
N LEU A 63 15.21 0.29 -2.75
CA LEU A 63 14.84 -1.09 -3.01
C LEU A 63 16.06 -1.89 -3.43
N TYR A 64 16.35 -2.95 -2.70
CA TYR A 64 17.23 -4.00 -3.20
C TYR A 64 16.38 -5.07 -3.91
N SER A 65 16.40 -5.08 -5.23
CA SER A 65 15.70 -6.08 -6.05
C SER A 65 16.42 -7.42 -5.99
N THR A 66 15.75 -8.44 -5.48
CA THR A 66 16.30 -9.80 -5.40
C THR A 66 16.29 -10.53 -6.76
N SER A 67 15.41 -10.13 -7.67
CA SER A 67 15.35 -10.71 -9.02
C SER A 67 16.48 -10.25 -9.91
N GLU A 68 16.95 -9.02 -9.72
CA GLU A 68 17.99 -8.41 -10.54
C GLU A 68 19.33 -8.25 -9.80
N ASN A 69 19.37 -8.57 -8.51
CA ASN A 69 20.52 -8.38 -7.63
C ASN A 69 21.07 -6.93 -7.70
N THR A 70 20.14 -5.95 -7.69
CA THR A 70 20.45 -4.54 -7.94
C THR A 70 19.80 -3.66 -6.89
N LEU A 71 20.54 -2.64 -6.44
CA LEU A 71 20.02 -1.59 -5.56
C LEU A 71 19.46 -0.43 -6.39
N TYR A 72 18.19 -0.13 -6.20
CA TYR A 72 17.52 1.05 -6.70
C TYR A 72 17.43 2.08 -5.57
N ALA A 73 18.29 3.07 -5.62
CA ALA A 73 18.34 4.10 -4.59
C ALA A 73 17.35 5.24 -4.88
N ASP A 74 16.91 5.92 -3.80
CA ASP A 74 16.14 7.17 -3.85
C ASP A 74 14.87 7.07 -4.71
N LEU A 75 14.06 6.03 -4.47
CA LEU A 75 12.89 5.74 -5.30
C LEU A 75 11.87 6.89 -5.32
N LEU A 76 11.66 7.58 -4.20
CA LEU A 76 10.73 8.70 -4.15
C LEU A 76 11.25 9.87 -4.96
N ALA A 77 12.55 10.17 -4.87
CA ALA A 77 13.18 11.24 -5.62
C ALA A 77 13.28 10.94 -7.12
N THR A 78 13.52 9.68 -7.49
CA THR A 78 13.80 9.28 -8.88
C THR A 78 12.59 8.81 -9.66
N ARG A 79 11.56 8.26 -9.00
CA ARG A 79 10.39 7.63 -9.64
C ARG A 79 9.05 8.19 -9.19
N SER A 80 9.04 9.16 -8.27
CA SER A 80 7.81 9.72 -7.74
C SER A 80 7.85 11.25 -7.71
N THR A 81 7.15 11.87 -6.77
CA THR A 81 7.03 13.32 -6.64
C THR A 81 8.13 13.97 -5.80
N GLY A 82 9.17 13.25 -5.49
CA GLY A 82 10.28 13.67 -4.63
C GLY A 82 10.24 13.04 -3.24
N ALA A 83 11.34 13.18 -2.49
CA ALA A 83 11.43 12.75 -1.11
C ALA A 83 10.36 13.39 -0.23
N LEU A 84 9.82 12.66 0.74
CA LEU A 84 8.83 13.19 1.68
C LEU A 84 9.50 14.06 2.74
N LYS A 85 8.88 15.19 3.04
CA LYS A 85 9.39 16.10 4.06
C LYS A 85 9.42 15.44 5.44
N GLY A 86 10.55 15.61 6.14
CA GLY A 86 10.79 15.15 7.50
C GLY A 86 11.44 13.77 7.57
N LYS A 87 11.91 13.43 8.76
CA LYS A 87 12.58 12.16 9.04
C LYS A 87 11.65 10.97 8.90
N PRO A 88 12.19 9.81 8.52
CA PRO A 88 11.39 8.59 8.38
C PRO A 88 10.83 8.12 9.73
N ARG A 89 9.54 7.71 9.72
CA ARG A 89 8.88 7.11 10.88
C ARG A 89 8.53 5.65 10.63
N ALA A 90 7.77 5.35 9.59
CA ALA A 90 7.39 3.98 9.27
C ALA A 90 7.23 3.78 7.75
N LEU A 91 7.49 2.54 7.33
CA LEU A 91 7.19 2.02 6.00
C LEU A 91 6.45 0.70 6.16
N ASP A 92 5.30 0.59 5.51
CA ASP A 92 4.46 -0.59 5.54
C ASP A 92 4.06 -1.00 4.12
N ILE A 93 4.00 -2.31 3.89
CA ILE A 93 3.50 -2.88 2.63
C ILE A 93 2.05 -3.27 2.85
N ILE A 94 1.16 -2.72 2.03
CA ILE A 94 -0.27 -2.94 2.13
C ILE A 94 -0.72 -3.73 0.90
N PRO A 95 -0.98 -5.03 1.02
CA PRO A 95 -1.58 -5.82 -0.04
C PRO A 95 -3.01 -5.35 -0.33
N ASN A 96 -3.38 -5.31 -1.60
CA ASN A 96 -4.76 -5.08 -2.04
C ASN A 96 -5.43 -3.79 -1.52
N LEU A 97 -4.68 -2.70 -1.34
CA LEU A 97 -5.29 -1.39 -1.05
C LEU A 97 -6.18 -0.98 -2.24
N CYS A 98 -7.44 -0.63 -1.95
CA CYS A 98 -8.33 -0.03 -2.93
C CYS A 98 -8.09 1.48 -3.00
N TYR A 99 -8.05 2.02 -4.21
CA TYR A 99 -7.82 3.45 -4.44
C TYR A 99 -8.43 3.90 -5.78
N VAL A 100 -8.57 5.21 -5.94
CA VAL A 100 -8.88 5.78 -7.26
C VAL A 100 -7.56 5.88 -8.03
N ASN A 101 -7.49 5.21 -9.16
CA ASN A 101 -6.30 5.22 -10.00
C ASN A 101 -6.10 6.65 -10.59
N PRO A 102 -4.94 7.28 -10.34
CA PRO A 102 -4.70 8.64 -10.82
C PRO A 102 -4.58 8.74 -12.35
N ASP A 103 -4.38 7.63 -13.05
CA ASP A 103 -4.18 7.63 -14.50
C ASP A 103 -5.50 7.75 -15.28
N ASP A 104 -6.59 7.20 -14.77
CA ASP A 104 -7.89 7.13 -15.46
C ASP A 104 -9.10 7.53 -14.59
N GLY A 105 -8.90 7.71 -13.29
CA GLY A 105 -9.96 8.04 -12.33
C GLY A 105 -10.85 6.86 -11.93
N GLU A 106 -10.56 5.67 -12.40
CA GLU A 106 -11.33 4.47 -12.08
C GLU A 106 -10.87 3.82 -10.77
N ASN A 107 -11.74 3.00 -10.20
CA ASN A 107 -11.38 2.24 -9.01
C ASN A 107 -10.38 1.14 -9.36
N ALA A 108 -9.29 1.11 -8.61
CA ALA A 108 -8.24 0.11 -8.74
C ALA A 108 -7.89 -0.49 -7.38
N GLY A 109 -7.16 -1.59 -7.41
CA GLY A 109 -6.62 -2.24 -6.22
C GLY A 109 -5.25 -2.83 -6.50
N GLY A 110 -4.42 -2.87 -5.49
CA GLY A 110 -3.10 -3.46 -5.63
C GLY A 110 -2.22 -3.27 -4.41
N THR A 111 -1.03 -3.85 -4.45
CA THR A 111 -0.04 -3.67 -3.41
C THR A 111 0.49 -2.24 -3.42
N CYS A 112 0.51 -1.62 -2.25
CA CYS A 112 0.96 -0.26 -2.06
C CYS A 112 1.99 -0.18 -0.94
N LEU A 113 2.85 0.83 -1.00
CA LEU A 113 3.70 1.24 0.11
C LEU A 113 3.03 2.39 0.85
N SER A 114 2.97 2.30 2.16
CA SER A 114 2.61 3.41 3.03
C SER A 114 3.86 3.94 3.72
N ILE A 115 4.10 5.23 3.64
CA ILE A 115 5.26 5.88 4.23
C ILE A 115 4.79 7.01 5.12
N THR A 116 5.23 7.02 6.38
CA THR A 116 4.95 8.10 7.33
C THR A 116 6.26 8.77 7.79
N THR A 117 6.17 10.06 8.10
CA THR A 117 7.33 10.86 8.54
C THR A 117 7.09 11.51 9.90
N GLU A 118 8.14 11.95 10.56
CA GLU A 118 8.08 12.72 11.82
C GLU A 118 7.53 14.15 11.63
N SER A 119 7.46 14.64 10.40
CA SER A 119 6.83 15.92 10.04
C SER A 119 5.34 15.77 9.70
N ASP A 120 4.70 14.72 10.25
CA ASP A 120 3.28 14.45 10.15
C ASP A 120 2.78 14.31 8.70
N LYS A 121 3.64 13.75 7.83
CA LYS A 121 3.28 13.39 6.46
C LYS A 121 3.01 11.90 6.37
N VAL A 122 2.01 11.55 5.58
CA VAL A 122 1.72 10.18 5.17
C VAL A 122 1.41 10.17 3.69
N LYS A 123 1.95 9.18 3.00
CA LYS A 123 1.64 9.00 1.58
C LYS A 123 1.65 7.52 1.23
N TRP A 124 0.69 7.13 0.39
CA TRP A 124 0.60 5.79 -0.16
C TRP A 124 1.00 5.82 -1.63
N TYR A 125 1.79 4.84 -2.02
CA TYR A 125 2.34 4.72 -3.36
C TYR A 125 1.95 3.38 -3.96
N ARG A 126 1.56 3.39 -5.21
CA ARG A 126 1.41 2.18 -6.02
C ARG A 126 2.81 1.53 -6.19
N ILE A 127 2.97 0.26 -5.78
CA ILE A 127 4.28 -0.40 -5.77
C ILE A 127 4.85 -0.61 -7.18
N LEU A 128 4.01 -0.62 -8.21
CA LEU A 128 4.43 -0.87 -9.59
C LEU A 128 5.40 0.17 -10.13
N ASP A 129 5.21 1.42 -9.77
CA ASP A 129 5.87 2.57 -10.40
C ASP A 129 6.13 3.73 -9.46
N MET A 130 5.79 3.59 -8.19
CA MET A 130 5.88 4.62 -7.15
C MET A 130 4.98 5.84 -7.41
N THR A 131 3.89 5.67 -8.16
CA THR A 131 2.88 6.71 -8.31
C THR A 131 2.17 6.95 -6.99
N PRO A 132 2.10 8.20 -6.48
CA PRO A 132 1.33 8.52 -5.28
C PRO A 132 -0.17 8.39 -5.56
N ILE A 133 -0.88 7.67 -4.70
CA ILE A 133 -2.31 7.38 -4.85
C ILE A 133 -3.16 8.03 -3.76
N LYS A 134 -2.56 8.35 -2.62
CA LYS A 134 -3.25 8.89 -1.45
C LYS A 134 -2.25 9.59 -0.54
N ASP A 135 -2.73 10.60 0.19
CA ASP A 135 -1.95 11.29 1.22
C ASP A 135 -2.83 11.75 2.41
N GLU A 136 -2.28 12.52 3.32
CA GLU A 136 -2.97 13.04 4.49
C GLU A 136 -4.19 13.91 4.18
N THR A 137 -4.32 14.44 2.96
CA THR A 137 -5.42 15.34 2.59
C THR A 137 -6.68 14.61 2.14
N ASN A 138 -6.54 13.36 1.74
CA ASN A 138 -7.64 12.57 1.15
C ASN A 138 -7.74 11.13 1.69
N CYS A 139 -7.00 10.79 2.75
CA CYS A 139 -6.98 9.41 3.26
C CYS A 139 -8.17 9.05 4.14
N THR A 140 -8.88 10.03 4.70
CA THR A 140 -10.02 9.79 5.59
C THR A 140 -11.27 10.48 5.08
N TYR A 141 -12.45 9.98 5.47
CA TYR A 141 -13.74 10.55 5.03
C TYR A 141 -13.99 11.99 5.47
N ASP A 142 -13.40 12.41 6.58
CA ASP A 142 -13.57 13.77 7.10
C ASP A 142 -12.54 14.76 6.56
N ASN A 143 -11.60 14.30 5.72
CA ASN A 143 -10.55 15.10 5.09
C ASN A 143 -9.74 15.99 6.06
N LYS A 144 -9.62 15.57 7.30
CA LYS A 144 -8.86 16.28 8.32
C LYS A 144 -7.36 16.13 8.07
N THR A 145 -6.63 17.23 7.93
CA THR A 145 -5.23 17.26 7.48
C THR A 145 -4.20 17.47 8.60
N ASP A 146 -4.65 17.74 9.82
CA ASP A 146 -3.79 18.05 10.98
C ASP A 146 -3.52 16.84 11.90
N ARG A 147 -3.71 15.63 11.38
CA ARG A 147 -3.40 14.41 12.09
C ARG A 147 -1.91 14.15 12.16
N LYS A 148 -1.51 13.47 13.24
CA LYS A 148 -0.16 12.91 13.36
C LYS A 148 -0.18 11.47 12.88
N PRO A 149 0.23 11.16 11.65
CA PRO A 149 0.26 9.79 11.15
C PRO A 149 1.37 9.00 11.84
N TYR A 150 1.06 7.79 12.29
CA TYR A 150 2.06 6.88 12.87
C TYR A 150 2.45 5.79 11.89
N ARG A 151 1.48 5.02 11.42
CA ARG A 151 1.69 3.99 10.40
C ARG A 151 0.37 3.45 9.85
N THR A 152 0.47 2.71 8.76
CA THR A 152 -0.64 1.94 8.17
C THR A 152 -0.30 0.47 8.23
N VAL A 153 -1.22 -0.37 8.70
CA VAL A 153 -0.97 -1.80 8.91
C VAL A 153 -2.04 -2.62 8.19
N TYR A 154 -1.59 -3.66 7.51
CA TYR A 154 -2.47 -4.64 6.89
C TYR A 154 -2.90 -5.70 7.90
N GLY A 155 -4.19 -5.91 8.06
CA GLY A 155 -4.80 -6.89 8.96
C GLY A 155 -5.78 -7.80 8.23
N ASP A 156 -5.32 -8.53 7.22
CA ASP A 156 -6.08 -9.50 6.42
C ASP A 156 -7.37 -8.94 5.78
N MET A 157 -8.45 -8.76 6.54
CA MET A 157 -9.73 -8.25 6.04
C MET A 157 -9.85 -6.73 6.07
N SER A 158 -8.99 -6.04 6.79
CA SER A 158 -9.02 -4.59 6.96
C SER A 158 -7.63 -4.01 6.97
N ILE A 159 -7.53 -2.76 6.53
CA ILE A 159 -6.32 -1.96 6.60
C ILE A 159 -6.56 -0.92 7.69
N TYR A 160 -5.59 -0.74 8.58
CA TYR A 160 -5.67 0.17 9.72
C TYR A 160 -4.67 1.29 9.58
N TYR A 161 -5.16 2.51 9.70
CA TYR A 161 -4.35 3.72 9.73
C TYR A 161 -4.33 4.28 11.15
N PHE A 162 -3.16 4.32 11.76
CA PHE A 162 -2.92 4.84 13.10
C PHE A 162 -2.52 6.29 13.04
N ALA A 163 -3.26 7.12 13.73
CA ALA A 163 -2.99 8.55 13.86
C ALA A 163 -3.12 9.01 15.31
N GLY A 164 -2.65 10.21 15.59
CA GLY A 164 -2.64 10.77 16.95
C GLY A 164 -4.02 11.00 17.56
N ASP A 165 -5.04 11.11 16.74
CA ASP A 165 -6.42 11.34 17.13
C ASP A 165 -7.31 10.09 17.04
N GLY A 166 -6.77 8.95 16.62
CA GLY A 166 -7.51 7.71 16.58
C GLY A 166 -6.93 6.64 15.68
N VAL A 167 -7.61 5.51 15.67
CA VAL A 167 -7.39 4.40 14.74
C VAL A 167 -8.49 4.45 13.68
N TYR A 168 -8.10 4.34 12.44
CA TYR A 168 -8.98 4.39 11.29
C TYR A 168 -8.88 3.08 10.53
N SER A 169 -9.95 2.65 9.87
CA SER A 169 -9.88 1.47 9.01
C SER A 169 -10.53 1.66 7.67
N ALA A 170 -10.06 0.86 6.73
CA ALA A 170 -10.72 0.63 5.47
C ALA A 170 -10.87 -0.89 5.29
N TYR A 171 -12.07 -1.30 4.87
CA TYR A 171 -12.34 -2.70 4.58
C TYR A 171 -11.64 -3.11 3.29
N ASN A 172 -10.91 -4.22 3.32
CA ASN A 172 -10.07 -4.67 2.21
C ASN A 172 -10.79 -5.62 1.24
N TYR A 173 -12.08 -5.81 1.37
CA TYR A 173 -12.82 -6.75 0.52
C TYR A 173 -13.32 -6.07 -0.75
N SER A 174 -13.07 -6.68 -1.88
CA SER A 174 -13.18 -6.14 -3.24
C SER A 174 -14.58 -5.75 -3.74
N ILE A 175 -15.63 -5.95 -2.95
CA ILE A 175 -17.01 -5.77 -3.44
C ILE A 175 -17.50 -4.32 -3.31
N MET A 176 -16.92 -3.53 -2.41
CA MET A 176 -17.17 -2.10 -2.31
C MET A 176 -15.83 -1.40 -2.09
N PRO A 177 -15.18 -0.95 -3.14
CA PRO A 177 -14.12 0.02 -2.94
C PRO A 177 -14.79 1.25 -2.34
N SER A 178 -14.72 1.40 -1.02
CA SER A 178 -15.00 2.66 -0.35
C SER A 178 -13.90 3.65 -0.70
N ILE A 179 -13.60 3.80 -1.99
CA ILE A 179 -12.56 4.67 -2.54
C ILE A 179 -11.26 4.67 -1.72
N GLY A 180 -11.06 3.66 -0.88
CA GLY A 180 -9.94 3.51 0.04
C GLY A 180 -9.85 4.57 1.14
N ALA A 181 -10.92 5.30 1.43
CA ALA A 181 -10.92 6.22 2.56
C ALA A 181 -11.09 5.48 3.89
N PHE A 182 -10.34 5.89 4.89
CA PHE A 182 -10.40 5.30 6.21
C PHE A 182 -11.51 5.92 7.05
N GLY A 183 -12.34 5.07 7.65
CA GLY A 183 -13.33 5.47 8.65
C GLY A 183 -12.75 5.41 10.06
N THR A 184 -13.29 6.21 11.00
CA THR A 184 -12.78 6.29 12.37
C THR A 184 -13.26 5.12 13.22
N PHE A 185 -12.37 4.53 14.01
CA PHE A 185 -12.73 3.75 15.19
C PHE A 185 -12.67 4.61 16.46
N GLY A 186 -13.37 4.18 17.50
CA GLY A 186 -13.54 4.92 18.71
C GLY A 186 -12.32 5.02 19.65
N ASP A 187 -11.13 4.61 19.26
CA ASP A 187 -9.93 4.76 20.09
C ASP A 187 -9.14 6.01 19.70
N THR A 188 -8.72 6.76 20.72
CA THR A 188 -7.90 7.97 20.62
C THR A 188 -6.44 7.72 21.04
N GLY A 189 -6.09 6.47 21.34
CA GLY A 189 -4.72 6.13 21.74
C GLY A 189 -3.87 5.77 20.55
N SER A 190 -2.88 6.58 20.28
CA SER A 190 -1.93 6.33 19.20
C SER A 190 -0.80 5.39 19.62
N SER A 191 -0.38 4.54 18.73
CA SER A 191 0.79 3.68 18.91
C SER A 191 1.55 3.45 17.62
N ILE A 192 2.86 3.30 17.75
CA ILE A 192 3.72 2.73 16.70
C ILE A 192 4.00 1.24 16.94
N HIS A 193 3.65 0.73 18.12
CA HIS A 193 3.88 -0.66 18.53
C HIS A 193 2.63 -1.50 18.22
N ILE A 194 2.60 -2.04 17.03
CA ILE A 194 1.45 -2.74 16.48
C ILE A 194 1.88 -4.11 15.99
N ALA A 195 1.10 -5.13 16.32
CA ALA A 195 1.23 -6.47 15.78
C ALA A 195 -0.06 -6.86 15.07
N THR A 196 0.06 -7.35 13.84
CA THR A 196 -1.05 -8.00 13.15
C THR A 196 -1.14 -9.44 13.60
N ALA A 197 -2.35 -9.87 13.96
CA ALA A 197 -2.63 -11.27 14.21
C ALA A 197 -3.54 -11.77 13.08
N PRO A 198 -3.11 -12.73 12.28
CA PRO A 198 -3.98 -13.37 11.28
C PRO A 198 -5.00 -14.25 12.00
N SER A 199 -6.07 -13.64 12.47
CA SER A 199 -7.17 -14.31 13.14
C SER A 199 -8.47 -13.74 12.65
N THR A 200 -9.46 -14.59 12.44
CA THR A 200 -10.81 -14.19 12.04
C THR A 200 -11.56 -13.37 13.11
N THR A 201 -11.04 -13.33 14.33
CA THR A 201 -11.68 -12.63 15.45
C THR A 201 -10.88 -11.43 15.97
N HIS A 202 -9.55 -11.48 15.87
CA HIS A 202 -8.67 -10.43 16.37
C HIS A 202 -7.63 -10.13 15.30
N CYS A 203 -7.88 -9.11 14.50
CA CYS A 203 -7.02 -8.82 13.35
C CYS A 203 -5.77 -8.04 13.73
N MET A 204 -5.77 -7.37 14.87
CA MET A 204 -4.65 -6.54 15.28
C MET A 204 -4.62 -6.28 16.77
N VAL A 205 -3.41 -6.27 17.32
CA VAL A 205 -3.11 -5.88 18.70
C VAL A 205 -2.14 -4.71 18.66
N TYR A 206 -2.39 -3.70 19.47
CA TYR A 206 -1.48 -2.57 19.62
C TYR A 206 -1.37 -2.11 21.07
N TRP A 207 -0.26 -1.47 21.38
CA TRP A 207 -0.06 -0.83 22.66
C TRP A 207 -0.61 0.60 22.61
N ASN A 208 -1.59 0.89 23.44
CA ASN A 208 -2.16 2.24 23.55
C ASN A 208 -1.28 3.09 24.48
N GLU A 209 -0.60 4.09 23.92
CA GLU A 209 0.33 4.95 24.66
C GLU A 209 -0.38 5.84 25.70
N THR A 210 -1.65 6.10 25.54
CA THR A 210 -2.42 6.93 26.46
C THR A 210 -2.88 6.15 27.68
N THR A 211 -3.49 4.98 27.47
CA THR A 211 -4.03 4.15 28.55
C THR A 211 -2.98 3.22 29.16
N LYS A 212 -1.84 3.05 28.52
CA LYS A 212 -0.79 2.09 28.90
C LYS A 212 -1.30 0.65 28.95
N MET A 213 -2.16 0.30 28.03
CA MET A 213 -2.79 -1.02 27.91
C MET A 213 -2.70 -1.53 26.47
N PHE A 214 -2.78 -2.84 26.31
CA PHE A 214 -3.00 -3.44 25.00
C PHE A 214 -4.44 -3.24 24.57
N SER A 215 -4.64 -3.06 23.29
CA SER A 215 -5.94 -2.94 22.65
C SER A 215 -6.02 -3.84 21.43
N PHE A 216 -7.21 -4.33 21.13
CA PHE A 216 -7.50 -5.14 19.96
C PHE A 216 -8.44 -4.40 19.02
N VAL A 217 -8.28 -4.68 17.74
CA VAL A 217 -9.27 -4.32 16.73
C VAL A 217 -9.63 -5.58 15.97
N ASP A 218 -10.92 -5.88 15.86
CA ASP A 218 -11.39 -7.01 15.06
C ASP A 218 -11.51 -6.64 13.57
N TYR A 219 -11.91 -7.62 12.77
CA TYR A 219 -12.06 -7.43 11.32
C TYR A 219 -13.19 -6.44 10.94
N ASN A 220 -14.18 -6.25 11.80
CA ASN A 220 -15.26 -5.27 11.61
C ASN A 220 -14.84 -3.88 12.10
N GLY A 221 -13.69 -3.79 12.73
CA GLY A 221 -13.20 -2.57 13.33
C GLY A 221 -13.78 -2.29 14.72
N SER A 222 -14.36 -3.27 15.35
CA SER A 222 -14.75 -3.14 16.74
C SER A 222 -13.52 -3.13 17.63
N TYR A 223 -13.46 -2.16 18.50
CA TYR A 223 -12.38 -1.93 19.44
C TYR A 223 -12.68 -2.62 20.77
N PHE A 224 -11.72 -3.33 21.30
CA PHE A 224 -11.78 -3.98 22.61
C PHE A 224 -10.55 -3.60 23.42
N PRO A 225 -10.71 -2.75 24.47
CA PRO A 225 -9.64 -2.57 25.44
C PRO A 225 -9.41 -3.90 26.16
N THR A 226 -8.14 -4.22 26.40
CA THR A 226 -7.84 -5.36 27.28
C THR A 226 -8.23 -4.99 28.70
N THR A 227 -9.10 -5.78 29.32
CA THR A 227 -9.33 -5.70 30.76
C THR A 227 -8.22 -6.46 31.49
N ASP A 228 -7.83 -6.01 32.67
CA ASP A 228 -6.71 -6.54 33.48
C ASP A 228 -6.77 -8.05 33.76
N GLU A 229 -7.94 -8.66 33.61
CA GLU A 229 -8.15 -10.09 33.90
C GLU A 229 -7.55 -11.05 32.86
N ASN A 230 -7.26 -10.58 31.65
CA ASN A 230 -6.81 -11.43 30.55
C ASN A 230 -5.41 -11.11 29.99
N PHE A 231 -4.81 -10.02 30.41
CA PHE A 231 -3.48 -9.63 29.94
C PHE A 231 -2.64 -9.12 31.11
N MET A 232 -1.76 -9.96 31.58
CA MET A 232 -0.70 -9.53 32.48
C MET A 232 0.24 -8.60 31.73
N PRO A 233 0.53 -7.40 32.23
CA PRO A 233 1.59 -6.58 31.65
C PRO A 233 2.90 -7.38 31.73
N LEU A 234 3.54 -7.56 30.58
CA LEU A 234 4.89 -8.12 30.53
C LEU A 234 5.85 -7.10 31.13
N GLY A 235 6.18 -7.27 32.41
CA GLY A 235 7.18 -6.49 33.11
C GLY A 235 6.60 -5.50 34.14
N SER A 236 6.29 -5.98 35.28
CA SER A 236 6.36 -5.22 36.54
C SER A 236 7.68 -5.56 37.23
#